data_ff16c102e0df49ce096348a188d65e70
#
_entry.id   ff16c102e0df49ce096348a188d65e70
#
_cell.length_a   1.000
_cell.length_b   1.000
_cell.length_c   1.000
_cell.angle_alpha   90.00
_cell.angle_beta   90.00
_cell.angle_gamma   90.00
#
_symmetry.space_group_name_H-M   'P 1'
#
loop_
_entity.id
_entity.type
_entity.pdbx_description
1 polymer ?
#
loop_
_entity_poly.entity_id
_entity_poly.type
_entity_poly.pdbx_seq_one_letter_code
_entity_poly.pdbx_strand_id
1 'polypeptide(L)'
;CWKIEDIGRDAISDRVYKSKIYTDKELNDAYKSDHNKDFNLRTLEIAFDRVCQFACTYCNPQFSTTWANNIKNQGPYMNLMSDGRNHFTHAHDSAEPYKKDETNPYVEAFYKWWESDLHKTLDELRITGGEPMMSPNLWRLLDWIETQGHKMNPNMRIAINSNLGAKPQIIDRFKAKLKNF
;
A
#
# COMPACT_ATOMS: atom_id res chain seq x y z
N CYS A 1 15.45 0.12 -14.11
CA CYS A 1 15.53 -1.33 -14.35
C CYS A 1 16.49 -1.62 -15.49
N TRP A 2 16.26 -1.14 -16.73
CA TRP A 2 17.11 -1.38 -17.90
C TRP A 2 18.59 -1.08 -17.66
N LYS A 3 18.94 0.09 -17.11
CA LYS A 3 20.33 0.45 -16.83
C LYS A 3 21.04 -0.51 -15.88
N ILE A 4 20.34 -1.10 -14.94
CA ILE A 4 20.91 -2.07 -14.01
C ILE A 4 21.14 -3.41 -14.71
N GLU A 5 20.22 -3.80 -15.59
CA GLU A 5 20.31 -5.04 -16.36
C GLU A 5 21.42 -4.95 -17.43
N ASP A 6 21.57 -3.79 -18.09
CA ASP A 6 22.62 -3.54 -19.09
C ASP A 6 24.05 -3.53 -18.52
N ILE A 7 24.22 -3.29 -17.21
CA ILE A 7 25.53 -3.31 -16.55
C ILE A 7 26.12 -4.72 -16.48
N GLY A 8 25.31 -5.77 -16.75
CA GLY A 8 25.80 -7.16 -16.85
C GLY A 8 26.41 -7.72 -15.56
N ARG A 9 26.18 -7.08 -14.43
CA ARG A 9 26.55 -7.59 -13.09
C ARG A 9 25.37 -8.38 -12.54
N ASP A 10 25.61 -9.25 -11.55
CA ASP A 10 24.59 -10.01 -10.83
C ASP A 10 23.52 -9.12 -10.12
N ALA A 11 23.45 -7.85 -10.45
CA ALA A 11 22.46 -6.88 -9.97
C ALA A 11 21.09 -7.18 -10.61
N ILE A 12 20.29 -7.93 -9.89
CA ILE A 12 18.92 -8.23 -10.28
C ILE A 12 18.08 -6.95 -10.11
N SER A 13 17.51 -6.45 -11.20
CA SER A 13 16.55 -5.35 -11.11
C SER A 13 15.28 -5.78 -10.38
N ASP A 14 14.57 -4.82 -9.79
CA ASP A 14 13.28 -5.10 -9.11
C ASP A 14 12.28 -5.79 -10.05
N ARG A 15 12.30 -5.44 -11.34
CA ARG A 15 11.50 -6.10 -12.38
C ARG A 15 11.82 -7.59 -12.49
N VAL A 16 13.12 -7.93 -12.61
CA VAL A 16 13.58 -9.32 -12.71
C VAL A 16 13.32 -10.09 -11.43
N TYR A 17 13.51 -9.44 -10.28
CA TYR A 17 13.18 -10.04 -8.99
C TYR A 17 11.67 -10.37 -8.88
N LYS A 18 10.81 -9.42 -9.22
CA LYS A 18 9.35 -9.60 -9.14
C LYS A 18 8.81 -10.57 -10.20
N SER A 19 9.46 -10.70 -11.35
CA SER A 19 9.03 -11.68 -12.36
C SER A 19 9.17 -13.13 -11.90
N LYS A 20 10.03 -13.40 -10.89
CA LYS A 20 10.18 -14.75 -10.29
C LYS A 20 8.95 -15.23 -9.51
N ILE A 21 7.99 -14.35 -9.23
CA ILE A 21 6.70 -14.68 -8.64
C ILE A 21 5.83 -15.50 -9.61
N TYR A 22 6.07 -15.32 -10.90
CA TYR A 22 5.33 -15.99 -11.97
C TYR A 22 6.14 -17.15 -12.54
N THR A 23 5.45 -18.22 -12.94
CA THR A 23 6.08 -19.31 -13.68
C THR A 23 6.34 -18.90 -15.12
N ASP A 24 7.32 -19.54 -15.78
CA ASP A 24 7.62 -19.29 -17.19
C ASP A 24 6.40 -19.54 -18.09
N LYS A 25 5.54 -20.48 -17.71
CA LYS A 25 4.29 -20.76 -18.41
C LYS A 25 3.33 -19.56 -18.32
N GLU A 26 3.12 -19.01 -17.13
CA GLU A 26 2.25 -17.84 -16.92
C GLU A 26 2.76 -16.62 -17.69
N LEU A 27 4.08 -16.39 -17.69
CA LEU A 27 4.70 -15.31 -18.46
C LEU A 27 4.51 -15.52 -19.97
N ASN A 28 4.73 -16.73 -20.46
CA ASN A 28 4.51 -17.07 -21.88
C ASN A 28 3.04 -16.97 -22.30
N ASP A 29 2.12 -17.38 -21.43
CA ASP A 29 0.69 -17.28 -21.69
C ASP A 29 0.26 -15.81 -21.73
N ALA A 30 0.81 -14.97 -20.85
CA ALA A 30 0.59 -13.53 -20.88
C ALA A 30 1.14 -12.86 -22.15
N TYR A 31 2.33 -13.27 -22.59
CA TYR A 31 2.94 -12.77 -23.84
C TYR A 31 2.14 -13.15 -25.11
N LYS A 32 1.54 -14.33 -25.11
CA LYS A 32 0.77 -14.86 -26.26
C LYS A 32 -0.70 -14.48 -26.22
N SER A 33 -1.17 -13.95 -25.10
CA SER A 33 -2.57 -13.55 -24.97
C SER A 33 -2.88 -12.31 -25.77
N ASP A 34 -4.11 -12.21 -26.23
CA ASP A 34 -4.66 -10.96 -26.74
C ASP A 34 -4.57 -9.89 -25.63
N HIS A 35 -4.13 -8.68 -25.99
CA HIS A 35 -4.00 -7.55 -25.07
C HIS A 35 -5.33 -7.15 -24.38
N ASN A 36 -6.45 -7.68 -24.83
CA ASN A 36 -7.77 -7.48 -24.24
C ASN A 36 -8.10 -8.49 -23.13
N LYS A 37 -7.21 -9.44 -22.84
CA LYS A 37 -7.45 -10.44 -21.80
C LYS A 37 -7.02 -9.91 -20.45
N ASP A 38 -7.95 -9.84 -19.51
CA ASP A 38 -7.65 -9.45 -18.14
C ASP A 38 -6.79 -10.50 -17.43
N PHE A 39 -5.69 -10.05 -16.85
CA PHE A 39 -4.86 -10.85 -15.96
C PHE A 39 -5.01 -10.34 -14.54
N ASN A 40 -5.42 -11.22 -13.65
CA ASN A 40 -5.46 -10.86 -12.23
C ASN A 40 -4.04 -10.81 -11.65
N LEU A 41 -3.84 -9.87 -10.72
CA LEU A 41 -2.60 -9.74 -9.98
C LEU A 41 -2.44 -10.91 -9.00
N ARG A 42 -1.19 -11.32 -8.78
CA ARG A 42 -0.82 -12.26 -7.71
C ARG A 42 -0.27 -11.55 -6.48
N THR A 43 0.30 -10.38 -6.68
CA THR A 43 0.79 -9.54 -5.58
C THR A 43 0.30 -8.12 -5.77
N LEU A 44 -0.25 -7.53 -4.73
CA LEU A 44 -0.68 -6.14 -4.71
C LEU A 44 -0.19 -5.45 -3.44
N GLU A 45 0.41 -4.28 -3.60
CA GLU A 45 0.66 -3.36 -2.49
C GLU A 45 -0.26 -2.14 -2.62
N ILE A 46 -0.96 -1.79 -1.54
CA ILE A 46 -1.89 -0.67 -1.52
C ILE A 46 -1.63 0.22 -0.30
N ALA A 47 -1.67 1.53 -0.54
CA ALA A 47 -1.75 2.57 0.49
C ALA A 47 -3.13 3.23 0.38
N PHE A 48 -4.03 2.95 1.31
CA PHE A 48 -5.38 3.51 1.29
C PHE A 48 -5.38 5.02 1.51
N ASP A 49 -4.50 5.49 2.38
CA ASP A 49 -4.34 6.90 2.71
C ASP A 49 -2.96 7.14 3.36
N ARG A 50 -2.71 8.38 3.74
CA ARG A 50 -1.46 8.80 4.38
C ARG A 50 -1.66 9.30 5.82
N VAL A 51 -2.81 9.03 6.41
CA VAL A 51 -3.07 9.38 7.79
C VAL A 51 -2.06 8.69 8.70
N CYS A 52 -1.32 9.47 9.48
CA CYS A 52 -0.30 8.96 10.38
C CYS A 52 -0.11 9.92 11.56
N GLN A 53 0.05 9.38 12.75
CA GLN A 53 0.29 10.14 13.97
C GLN A 53 1.76 10.41 14.23
N PHE A 54 2.69 9.86 13.42
CA PHE A 54 4.12 10.04 13.58
C PHE A 54 4.75 10.86 12.44
N ALA A 55 5.82 11.58 12.78
CA ALA A 55 6.71 12.25 11.86
C ALA A 55 8.09 11.59 11.93
N CYS A 56 8.21 10.36 11.46
CA CYS A 56 9.46 9.61 11.49
C CYS A 56 10.52 10.26 10.60
N THR A 57 11.78 10.24 11.02
CA THR A 57 12.90 10.92 10.35
C THR A 57 13.17 10.42 8.92
N TYR A 58 12.81 9.17 8.61
CA TYR A 58 12.92 8.58 7.28
C TYR A 58 11.67 8.77 6.41
N CYS A 59 10.64 9.43 6.94
CA CYS A 59 9.37 9.67 6.26
C CYS A 59 9.27 11.11 5.75
N ASN A 60 8.24 11.42 5.00
CA ASN A 60 8.01 12.74 4.43
C ASN A 60 6.49 13.09 4.38
N PRO A 61 6.13 14.33 4.04
CA PRO A 61 4.75 14.78 4.01
C PRO A 61 3.82 14.03 3.02
N GLN A 62 4.37 13.37 2.01
CA GLN A 62 3.57 12.59 1.06
C GLN A 62 2.99 11.32 1.70
N PHE A 63 3.65 10.84 2.78
CA PHE A 63 3.26 9.61 3.47
C PHE A 63 2.84 9.82 4.92
N SER A 64 2.85 11.08 5.43
CA SER A 64 2.45 11.37 6.80
C SER A 64 1.74 12.72 6.91
N THR A 65 0.50 12.68 7.38
CA THR A 65 -0.26 13.90 7.71
C THR A 65 0.37 14.68 8.85
N THR A 66 1.06 14.04 9.79
CA THR A 66 1.78 14.74 10.86
C THR A 66 2.95 15.54 10.31
N TRP A 67 3.72 14.99 9.35
CA TRP A 67 4.75 15.77 8.65
C TRP A 67 4.16 16.96 7.89
N ALA A 68 3.07 16.74 7.16
CA ALA A 68 2.39 17.81 6.42
C ALA A 68 1.93 18.94 7.37
N ASN A 69 1.33 18.59 8.49
CA ASN A 69 0.90 19.55 9.52
C ASN A 69 2.08 20.27 10.19
N ASN A 70 3.17 19.56 10.47
CA ASN A 70 4.37 20.17 11.05
C ASN A 70 4.96 21.22 10.11
N ILE A 71 5.08 20.92 8.84
CA ILE A 71 5.58 21.89 7.84
C ILE A 71 4.65 23.10 7.73
N LYS A 72 3.35 22.88 7.70
CA LYS A 72 2.35 23.94 7.62
C LYS A 72 2.38 24.88 8.83
N ASN A 73 2.59 24.33 10.03
CA ASN A 73 2.46 25.09 11.29
C ASN A 73 3.79 25.62 11.83
N GLN A 74 4.91 24.96 11.55
CA GLN A 74 6.21 25.24 12.15
C GLN A 74 7.34 25.37 11.11
N GLY A 75 7.10 24.98 9.87
CA GLY A 75 8.06 25.06 8.77
C GLY A 75 7.96 26.36 7.98
N PRO A 76 8.60 26.43 6.81
CA PRO A 76 9.35 25.36 6.16
C PRO A 76 10.69 25.04 6.87
N TYR A 77 11.12 23.79 6.79
CA TYR A 77 12.37 23.33 7.40
C TYR A 77 13.51 23.38 6.38
N MET A 78 14.10 24.57 6.21
CA MET A 78 15.11 24.81 5.17
C MET A 78 16.41 24.02 5.35
N ASN A 79 16.69 23.55 6.56
CA ASN A 79 17.88 22.76 6.88
C ASN A 79 17.69 21.24 6.67
N LEU A 80 16.48 20.79 6.38
CA LEU A 80 16.22 19.39 6.08
C LEU A 80 16.44 19.17 4.59
N MET A 81 17.40 18.31 4.28
CA MET A 81 17.67 17.88 2.92
C MET A 81 16.86 16.62 2.60
N SER A 82 16.30 16.57 1.42
CA SER A 82 15.68 15.37 0.87
C SER A 82 16.48 14.91 -0.37
N ASP A 83 16.02 13.84 -0.98
CA ASP A 83 16.56 13.25 -2.22
C ASP A 83 16.41 14.16 -3.48
N GLY A 84 16.52 15.45 -3.32
CA GLY A 84 16.33 16.46 -4.39
C GLY A 84 14.87 16.91 -4.56
N ARG A 85 13.96 16.45 -3.70
CA ARG A 85 12.56 16.88 -3.67
C ARG A 85 12.34 17.87 -2.54
N ASN A 86 11.50 18.87 -2.77
CA ASN A 86 11.23 19.93 -1.79
C ASN A 86 10.22 19.50 -0.70
N HIS A 87 10.34 18.28 -0.19
CA HIS A 87 9.37 17.70 0.74
C HIS A 87 9.21 18.49 2.04
N PHE A 88 10.30 19.09 2.54
CA PHE A 88 10.29 19.77 3.84
C PHE A 88 10.27 21.29 3.73
N THR A 89 10.48 21.83 2.54
CA THR A 89 10.63 23.26 2.29
C THR A 89 9.37 23.93 1.73
N HIS A 90 8.42 23.13 1.21
CA HIS A 90 7.19 23.65 0.64
C HIS A 90 5.99 22.93 1.24
N ALA A 91 4.91 23.68 1.48
CA ALA A 91 3.61 23.08 1.75
C ALA A 91 3.10 22.39 0.46
N HIS A 92 2.83 21.11 0.56
CA HIS A 92 2.27 20.35 -0.55
C HIS A 92 0.74 20.31 -0.41
N ASP A 93 0.05 21.29 -0.98
CA ASP A 93 -1.42 21.34 -0.96
C ASP A 93 -2.04 20.12 -1.66
N SER A 94 -1.36 19.61 -2.72
CA SER A 94 -1.75 18.36 -3.40
C SER A 94 -1.62 17.11 -2.54
N ALA A 95 -1.03 17.22 -1.39
CA ALA A 95 -0.79 16.14 -0.45
C ALA A 95 -1.81 16.11 0.70
N GLU A 96 -2.86 16.89 0.69
CA GLU A 96 -3.91 16.77 1.71
C GLU A 96 -4.65 15.43 1.57
N PRO A 97 -4.92 14.73 2.68
CA PRO A 97 -5.75 13.54 2.63
C PRO A 97 -7.16 13.91 2.18
N TYR A 98 -7.86 12.97 1.57
CA TYR A 98 -9.28 13.15 1.30
C TYR A 98 -10.00 13.52 2.60
N LYS A 99 -10.91 14.48 2.51
CA LYS A 99 -11.75 14.87 3.64
C LYS A 99 -12.58 13.66 4.10
N LYS A 100 -12.99 13.64 5.35
CA LYS A 100 -13.69 12.50 5.95
C LYS A 100 -14.98 12.10 5.22
N ASP A 101 -15.60 13.07 4.57
CA ASP A 101 -16.83 12.96 3.77
C ASP A 101 -16.58 12.81 2.26
N GLU A 102 -15.31 12.80 1.84
CA GLU A 102 -14.91 12.71 0.45
C GLU A 102 -14.62 11.26 0.06
N THR A 103 -15.29 10.79 -0.99
CA THR A 103 -15.09 9.44 -1.51
C THR A 103 -13.84 9.38 -2.39
N ASN A 104 -12.87 8.57 -2.01
CA ASN A 104 -11.71 8.30 -2.86
C ASN A 104 -12.07 7.26 -3.93
N PRO A 105 -12.14 7.64 -5.22
CA PRO A 105 -12.56 6.73 -6.29
C PRO A 105 -11.62 5.53 -6.46
N TYR A 106 -10.33 5.67 -6.13
CA TYR A 106 -9.38 4.56 -6.21
C TYR A 106 -9.63 3.50 -5.12
N VAL A 107 -10.03 3.94 -3.93
CA VAL A 107 -10.39 3.02 -2.85
C VAL A 107 -11.66 2.24 -3.22
N GLU A 108 -12.66 2.91 -3.78
CA GLU A 108 -13.88 2.22 -4.21
C GLU A 108 -13.62 1.28 -5.40
N ALA A 109 -12.75 1.65 -6.34
CA ALA A 109 -12.30 0.77 -7.41
C ALA A 109 -11.57 -0.47 -6.87
N PHE A 110 -10.70 -0.29 -5.86
CA PHE A 110 -10.06 -1.42 -5.19
C PHE A 110 -11.08 -2.38 -4.58
N TYR A 111 -12.07 -1.87 -3.82
CA TYR A 111 -13.08 -2.74 -3.19
C TYR A 111 -13.94 -3.46 -4.21
N LYS A 112 -14.35 -2.78 -5.28
CA LYS A 112 -15.08 -3.42 -6.37
C LYS A 112 -14.27 -4.58 -6.98
N TRP A 113 -12.98 -4.39 -7.21
CA TRP A 113 -12.10 -5.42 -7.74
C TRP A 113 -11.78 -6.49 -6.69
N TRP A 114 -11.59 -6.11 -5.43
CA TRP A 114 -11.43 -7.05 -4.33
C TRP A 114 -12.59 -8.03 -4.24
N GLU A 115 -13.80 -7.52 -4.23
CA GLU A 115 -15.03 -8.33 -4.10
C GLU A 115 -15.31 -9.21 -5.32
N SER A 116 -14.88 -8.81 -6.52
CA SER A 116 -15.05 -9.63 -7.73
C SER A 116 -14.00 -10.73 -7.84
N ASP A 117 -12.71 -10.39 -7.76
CA ASP A 117 -11.64 -11.27 -8.20
C ASP A 117 -10.40 -11.31 -7.32
N LEU A 118 -9.89 -10.16 -6.86
CA LEU A 118 -8.58 -10.09 -6.20
C LEU A 118 -8.47 -11.04 -5.00
N HIS A 119 -9.52 -11.14 -4.19
CA HIS A 119 -9.54 -12.03 -3.03
C HIS A 119 -9.33 -13.52 -3.38
N LYS A 120 -9.61 -13.92 -4.63
CA LYS A 120 -9.43 -15.30 -5.11
C LYS A 120 -8.04 -15.54 -5.72
N THR A 121 -7.42 -14.50 -6.27
CA THR A 121 -6.25 -14.64 -7.14
C THR A 121 -4.95 -14.15 -6.50
N LEU A 122 -5.01 -13.25 -5.52
CA LEU A 122 -3.81 -12.78 -4.85
C LEU A 122 -3.17 -13.87 -4.00
N ASP A 123 -1.85 -13.98 -4.12
CA ASP A 123 -1.01 -14.73 -3.20
C ASP A 123 -0.49 -13.83 -2.07
N GLU A 124 -0.35 -12.52 -2.35
CA GLU A 124 0.08 -11.55 -1.34
C GLU A 124 -0.63 -10.22 -1.52
N LEU A 125 -1.25 -9.74 -0.44
CA LEU A 125 -1.72 -8.36 -0.30
C LEU A 125 -0.88 -7.64 0.76
N ARG A 126 -0.21 -6.56 0.36
CA ARG A 126 0.56 -5.70 1.27
C ARG A 126 -0.17 -4.40 1.48
N ILE A 127 -0.38 -4.04 2.74
CA ILE A 127 -1.05 -2.79 3.12
C ILE A 127 -0.03 -1.87 3.76
N THR A 128 0.16 -0.73 3.13
CA THR A 128 1.12 0.31 3.52
C THR A 128 0.41 1.66 3.65
N GLY A 129 1.14 2.75 3.53
CA GLY A 129 0.62 4.11 3.61
C GLY A 129 1.18 4.85 4.80
N GLY A 130 0.39 5.70 5.44
CA GLY A 130 0.72 6.33 6.71
C GLY A 130 0.77 5.32 7.85
N GLU A 131 -0.24 5.31 8.71
CA GLU A 131 -0.46 4.24 9.70
C GLU A 131 -1.76 3.49 9.33
N PRO A 132 -1.68 2.28 8.82
CA PRO A 132 -2.86 1.54 8.35
C PRO A 132 -3.96 1.38 9.41
N MET A 133 -3.62 1.19 10.68
CA MET A 133 -4.61 1.07 11.75
C MET A 133 -5.42 2.34 12.01
N MET A 134 -4.97 3.50 11.51
CA MET A 134 -5.75 4.74 11.54
C MET A 134 -6.67 4.89 10.33
N SER A 135 -6.49 4.07 9.30
CA SER A 135 -7.32 4.11 8.10
C SER A 135 -8.64 3.37 8.30
N PRO A 136 -9.80 4.02 8.08
CA PRO A 136 -11.08 3.33 8.10
C PRO A 136 -11.16 2.23 7.02
N ASN A 137 -10.39 2.37 5.95
CA ASN A 137 -10.36 1.40 4.87
C ASN A 137 -9.68 0.08 5.28
N LEU A 138 -8.62 0.12 6.10
CA LEU A 138 -8.11 -1.14 6.66
C LEU A 138 -9.22 -1.88 7.42
N TRP A 139 -9.98 -1.18 8.27
CA TRP A 139 -11.03 -1.80 9.07
C TRP A 139 -12.16 -2.36 8.21
N ARG A 140 -12.56 -1.66 7.15
CA ARG A 140 -13.51 -2.16 6.14
C ARG A 140 -13.02 -3.48 5.52
N LEU A 141 -11.73 -3.58 5.19
CA LEU A 141 -11.15 -4.81 4.65
C LEU A 141 -11.18 -5.94 5.67
N LEU A 142 -10.76 -5.68 6.91
CA LEU A 142 -10.75 -6.69 7.97
C LEU A 142 -12.16 -7.16 8.32
N ASP A 143 -13.16 -6.28 8.31
CA ASP A 143 -14.57 -6.64 8.51
C ASP A 143 -15.10 -7.51 7.35
N TRP A 144 -14.69 -7.21 6.12
CA TRP A 144 -15.01 -8.06 4.97
C TRP A 144 -14.37 -9.46 5.12
N ILE A 145 -13.11 -9.52 5.51
CA ILE A 145 -12.40 -10.80 5.70
C ILE A 145 -13.04 -11.63 6.82
N GLU A 146 -13.44 -11.00 7.91
CA GLU A 146 -14.14 -11.70 9.01
C GLU A 146 -15.41 -12.39 8.53
N THR A 147 -16.15 -11.76 7.61
CA THR A 147 -17.45 -12.28 7.14
C THR A 147 -17.35 -13.14 5.88
N GLN A 148 -16.39 -12.88 5.00
CA GLN A 148 -16.28 -13.47 3.68
C GLN A 148 -14.94 -14.18 3.43
N GLY A 149 -14.05 -14.25 4.42
CA GLY A 149 -12.70 -14.80 4.27
C GLY A 149 -12.65 -16.23 3.74
N HIS A 150 -13.71 -17.02 3.97
CA HIS A 150 -13.86 -18.37 3.41
C HIS A 150 -13.86 -18.42 1.88
N LYS A 151 -14.04 -17.27 1.20
CA LYS A 151 -14.00 -17.14 -0.27
C LYS A 151 -12.61 -16.77 -0.80
N MET A 152 -11.70 -16.42 0.08
CA MET A 152 -10.35 -15.99 -0.29
C MET A 152 -9.50 -17.17 -0.78
N ASN A 153 -8.45 -16.84 -1.54
CA ASN A 153 -7.37 -17.78 -1.77
C ASN A 153 -6.81 -18.25 -0.41
N PRO A 154 -6.90 -19.56 -0.07
CA PRO A 154 -6.47 -20.06 1.24
C PRO A 154 -4.96 -19.92 1.49
N ASN A 155 -4.18 -19.66 0.44
CA ASN A 155 -2.74 -19.45 0.53
C ASN A 155 -2.36 -17.96 0.53
N MET A 156 -3.35 -17.05 0.51
CA MET A 156 -3.08 -15.62 0.51
C MET A 156 -2.40 -15.19 1.80
N ARG A 157 -1.29 -14.47 1.65
CA ARG A 157 -0.63 -13.77 2.75
C ARG A 157 -1.04 -12.31 2.76
N ILE A 158 -1.42 -11.80 3.93
CA ILE A 158 -1.65 -10.38 4.15
C ILE A 158 -0.53 -9.82 5.01
N ALA A 159 0.19 -8.83 4.49
CA ALA A 159 1.25 -8.12 5.17
C ALA A 159 0.81 -6.68 5.46
N ILE A 160 0.92 -6.23 6.70
CA ILE A 160 0.52 -4.88 7.11
C ILE A 160 1.73 -4.18 7.73
N ASN A 161 2.16 -3.10 7.11
CA ASN A 161 3.25 -2.26 7.61
C ASN A 161 2.69 -1.22 8.58
N SER A 162 2.81 -1.47 9.87
CA SER A 162 2.32 -0.59 10.92
C SER A 162 3.45 -0.14 11.84
N ASN A 163 3.37 1.10 12.34
CA ASN A 163 4.24 1.61 13.40
C ASN A 163 3.82 1.14 14.81
N LEU A 164 2.69 0.45 14.92
CA LEU A 164 2.09 -0.05 16.16
C LEU A 164 1.83 1.03 17.24
N GLY A 165 1.89 2.29 16.89
CA GLY A 165 1.71 3.42 17.81
C GLY A 165 0.25 3.76 18.12
N ALA A 166 -0.68 2.87 17.81
CA ALA A 166 -2.10 3.07 18.07
C ALA A 166 -2.45 2.90 19.57
N LYS A 167 -3.59 3.47 19.96
CA LYS A 167 -4.11 3.28 21.33
C LYS A 167 -4.33 1.79 21.64
N PRO A 168 -4.16 1.34 22.91
CA PRO A 168 -4.31 -0.06 23.28
C PRO A 168 -5.61 -0.71 22.76
N GLN A 169 -6.72 0.01 22.83
CA GLN A 169 -8.03 -0.49 22.37
C GLN A 169 -8.04 -0.79 20.86
N ILE A 170 -7.30 -0.01 20.07
CA ILE A 170 -7.15 -0.24 18.61
C ILE A 170 -6.28 -1.47 18.38
N ILE A 171 -5.20 -1.62 19.13
CA ILE A 171 -4.33 -2.80 19.06
C ILE A 171 -5.10 -4.07 19.42
N ASP A 172 -5.89 -4.03 20.48
CA ASP A 172 -6.69 -5.18 20.91
C ASP A 172 -7.78 -5.53 19.90
N ARG A 173 -8.43 -4.53 19.31
CA ARG A 173 -9.36 -4.75 18.19
C ARG A 173 -8.66 -5.38 17.00
N PHE A 174 -7.47 -4.91 16.65
CA PHE A 174 -6.66 -5.46 15.55
C PHE A 174 -6.30 -6.93 15.81
N LYS A 175 -5.79 -7.24 17.00
CA LYS A 175 -5.50 -8.64 17.39
C LYS A 175 -6.73 -9.55 17.33
N ALA A 176 -7.89 -9.02 17.73
CA ALA A 176 -9.14 -9.78 17.65
C ALA A 176 -9.50 -10.14 16.20
N LYS A 177 -9.32 -9.19 15.26
CA LYS A 177 -9.56 -9.41 13.83
C LYS A 177 -8.60 -10.43 13.23
N LEU A 178 -7.31 -10.42 13.65
CA LEU A 178 -6.30 -11.35 13.14
C LEU A 178 -6.55 -12.82 13.53
N LYS A 179 -7.40 -13.09 14.50
CA LYS A 179 -7.78 -14.48 14.86
C LYS A 179 -8.62 -15.16 13.80
N ASN A 180 -9.10 -14.43 12.82
CA ASN A 180 -9.94 -14.93 11.73
C ASN A 180 -9.13 -15.27 10.46
N PHE A 181 -7.78 -15.21 10.55
CA PHE A 181 -6.82 -15.54 9.48
C PHE A 181 -6.19 -16.91 9.68
#